data_e07fa9e3501caeae43240e557ac74e13
#
_entry.id   e07fa9e3501caeae43240e557ac74e13
#
_cell.length_a   1.000
_cell.length_b   1.000
_cell.length_c   1.000
_cell.angle_alpha   90.00
_cell.angle_beta   90.00
_cell.angle_gamma   90.00
#
_symmetry.space_group_name_H-M   'P 1'
#
loop_
_entity.id
_entity.type
_entity.pdbx_description
1 polymer ?
#
loop_
_entity_poly.entity_id
_entity_poly.type
_entity_poly.pdbx_seq_one_letter_code
_entity_poly.pdbx_strand_id
1 'polypeptide(L)'
;MPVVTAAQVRAVIRGPVSADDTLIDTLVGRVDSALSAWLNFPVPDSGTRTLGAATYTLYPGPRAIDRDQPAILALAVSPVISVTSVHIDPDRVYGSADEVTSGYRDLDAAAGLIILRDDSPLAWARSLRANRVIVSAGWATLPGELAHAVILQVAHLMAHSTAAGRTSTDDGQTRVDLLSLDL
;
A
#
# COMPACT_ATOMS: atom_id res chain seq x y z
N MET A 1 6.66 2.65 9.08
CA MET A 1 7.81 3.51 8.69
C MET A 1 7.39 4.32 7.48
N PRO A 2 7.77 5.61 7.36
CA PRO A 2 7.47 6.37 6.15
C PRO A 2 8.17 5.75 4.94
N VAL A 3 7.50 5.72 3.80
CA VAL A 3 8.02 5.18 2.53
C VAL A 3 9.19 5.98 1.98
N VAL A 4 9.28 7.27 2.35
CA VAL A 4 10.35 8.21 2.02
C VAL A 4 10.57 9.10 3.23
N THR A 5 11.81 9.50 3.50
CA THR A 5 12.16 10.37 4.62
C THR A 5 12.18 11.85 4.23
N ALA A 6 11.97 12.75 5.20
CA ALA A 6 12.09 14.19 4.98
C ALA A 6 13.48 14.58 4.43
N ALA A 7 14.55 13.89 4.85
CA ALA A 7 15.89 14.12 4.35
C ALA A 7 16.03 13.80 2.85
N GLN A 8 15.40 12.72 2.37
CA GLN A 8 15.38 12.36 0.95
C GLN A 8 14.62 13.41 0.12
N VAL A 9 13.50 13.91 0.65
CA VAL A 9 12.72 14.98 0.00
C VAL A 9 13.56 16.25 -0.12
N ARG A 10 14.23 16.66 0.96
CA ARG A 10 15.09 17.87 0.98
C ARG A 10 16.27 17.77 0.01
N ALA A 11 16.83 16.58 -0.18
CA ALA A 11 17.97 16.39 -1.10
C ALA A 11 17.60 16.70 -2.57
N VAL A 12 16.33 16.61 -2.92
CA VAL A 12 15.84 16.83 -4.31
C VAL A 12 15.33 18.26 -4.49
N ILE A 13 14.79 18.89 -3.45
CA ILE A 13 14.25 20.25 -3.53
C ILE A 13 15.41 21.24 -3.57
N ARG A 14 15.53 21.97 -4.68
CA ARG A 14 16.53 23.04 -4.85
C ARG A 14 16.06 24.31 -4.16
N GLY A 15 16.81 24.80 -3.17
CA GLY A 15 16.55 26.06 -2.47
C GLY A 15 16.45 25.91 -0.95
N PRO A 16 16.41 27.01 -0.21
CA PRO A 16 16.24 26.99 1.24
C PRO A 16 14.84 26.48 1.56
N VAL A 17 14.74 25.23 2.03
CA VAL A 17 13.48 24.64 2.49
C VAL A 17 13.34 25.00 3.94
N SER A 18 12.51 26.01 4.24
CA SER A 18 12.14 26.40 5.61
C SER A 18 11.03 25.51 6.18
N ALA A 19 10.58 24.51 5.43
CA ALA A 19 9.50 23.63 5.87
C ALA A 19 9.98 22.74 7.03
N ASP A 20 9.17 22.62 8.06
CA ASP A 20 9.34 21.68 9.14
C ASP A 20 9.30 20.23 8.64
N ASP A 21 10.11 19.36 9.22
CA ASP A 21 10.09 17.92 8.91
C ASP A 21 8.71 17.31 9.13
N THR A 22 7.97 17.79 10.12
CA THR A 22 6.59 17.36 10.39
C THR A 22 5.65 17.62 9.22
N LEU A 23 5.79 18.78 8.55
CA LEU A 23 5.01 19.08 7.36
C LEU A 23 5.37 18.15 6.20
N ILE A 24 6.69 17.92 5.98
CA ILE A 24 7.16 17.01 4.94
C ILE A 24 6.64 15.60 5.20
N ASP A 25 6.76 15.09 6.42
CA ASP A 25 6.28 13.75 6.78
C ASP A 25 4.76 13.62 6.61
N THR A 26 4.01 14.69 6.92
CA THR A 26 2.56 14.74 6.69
C THR A 26 2.23 14.64 5.20
N LEU A 27 2.94 15.37 4.35
CA LEU A 27 2.76 15.33 2.90
C LEU A 27 3.17 13.98 2.32
N VAL A 28 4.28 13.40 2.78
CA VAL A 28 4.70 12.04 2.41
C VAL A 28 3.60 11.03 2.71
N GLY A 29 3.02 11.07 3.92
CA GLY A 29 1.93 10.18 4.30
C GLY A 29 0.67 10.34 3.44
N ARG A 30 0.32 11.57 3.04
CA ARG A 30 -0.80 11.83 2.14
C ARG A 30 -0.55 11.29 0.74
N VAL A 31 0.64 11.51 0.18
CA VAL A 31 1.03 11.01 -1.14
C VAL A 31 1.08 9.48 -1.15
N ASP A 32 1.67 8.87 -0.12
CA ASP A 32 1.72 7.42 0.05
C ASP A 32 0.30 6.82 0.07
N SER A 33 -0.58 7.36 0.88
CA SER A 33 -1.97 6.90 0.97
C SER A 33 -2.73 7.07 -0.35
N ALA A 34 -2.53 8.17 -1.06
CA ALA A 34 -3.17 8.43 -2.35
C ALA A 34 -2.68 7.45 -3.43
N LEU A 35 -1.36 7.23 -3.52
CA LEU A 35 -0.77 6.26 -4.45
C LEU A 35 -1.21 4.83 -4.14
N SER A 36 -1.24 4.45 -2.87
CA SER A 36 -1.73 3.15 -2.42
C SER A 36 -3.19 2.93 -2.83
N ALA A 37 -4.03 3.97 -2.71
CA ALA A 37 -5.41 3.90 -3.15
C ALA A 37 -5.53 3.76 -4.67
N TRP A 38 -4.71 4.50 -5.42
CA TRP A 38 -4.69 4.45 -6.89
C TRP A 38 -4.21 3.08 -7.41
N LEU A 39 -3.25 2.45 -6.72
CA LEU A 39 -2.76 1.10 -7.02
C LEU A 39 -3.67 -0.01 -6.47
N ASN A 40 -4.84 0.35 -5.91
CA ASN A 40 -5.80 -0.58 -5.32
C ASN A 40 -5.25 -1.44 -4.15
N PHE A 41 -4.25 -0.95 -3.42
CA PHE A 41 -3.85 -1.61 -2.19
C PHE A 41 -5.03 -1.63 -1.21
N PRO A 42 -5.30 -2.75 -0.54
CA PRO A 42 -6.31 -2.79 0.50
C PRO A 42 -5.93 -1.88 1.68
N VAL A 43 -6.88 -1.63 2.56
CA VAL A 43 -6.58 -0.96 3.82
C VAL A 43 -5.92 -1.97 4.75
N PRO A 44 -4.72 -1.71 5.27
CA PRO A 44 -4.06 -2.59 6.24
C PRO A 44 -4.79 -2.57 7.60
N ASP A 45 -4.44 -3.51 8.47
CA ASP A 45 -5.04 -3.62 9.81
C ASP A 45 -4.78 -2.37 10.67
N SER A 46 -3.75 -1.59 10.36
CA SER A 46 -3.48 -0.28 10.98
C SER A 46 -4.47 0.83 10.60
N GLY A 47 -5.32 0.61 9.61
CA GLY A 47 -6.34 1.55 9.14
C GLY A 47 -5.86 2.61 8.15
N THR A 48 -4.55 2.79 7.94
CA THR A 48 -4.01 3.79 7.01
C THR A 48 -3.33 3.11 5.84
N ARG A 49 -3.80 3.39 4.61
CA ARG A 49 -3.19 2.85 3.39
C ARG A 49 -1.74 3.29 3.24
N THR A 50 -0.90 2.35 2.82
CA THR A 50 0.53 2.58 2.58
C THR A 50 1.06 1.65 1.51
N LEU A 51 2.07 2.10 0.77
CA LEU A 51 2.89 1.24 -0.11
C LEU A 51 3.95 0.48 0.70
N GLY A 52 4.28 0.98 1.89
CA GLY A 52 5.22 0.34 2.79
C GLY A 52 4.72 -0.98 3.35
N ALA A 53 5.62 -1.71 3.98
CA ALA A 53 5.28 -2.98 4.64
C ALA A 53 4.22 -2.78 5.73
N ALA A 54 3.13 -3.52 5.63
CA ALA A 54 2.03 -3.49 6.60
C ALA A 54 1.38 -4.88 6.73
N THR A 55 0.65 -5.09 7.81
CA THR A 55 -0.12 -6.31 8.03
C THR A 55 -1.53 -6.16 7.48
N TYR A 56 -1.98 -7.21 6.79
CA TYR A 56 -3.29 -7.27 6.16
C TYR A 56 -4.00 -8.55 6.58
N THR A 57 -5.24 -8.40 7.07
CA THR A 57 -6.17 -9.52 7.23
C THR A 57 -7.09 -9.55 6.02
N LEU A 58 -6.84 -10.49 5.12
CA LEU A 58 -7.53 -10.62 3.85
C LEU A 58 -8.56 -11.76 3.92
N TYR A 59 -9.68 -11.56 3.21
CA TYR A 59 -10.72 -12.59 3.04
C TYR A 59 -10.95 -12.83 1.55
N PRO A 60 -10.03 -13.57 0.88
CA PRO A 60 -10.16 -13.85 -0.55
C PRO A 60 -11.46 -14.59 -0.83
N GLY A 61 -12.22 -14.06 -1.77
CA GLY A 61 -13.48 -14.64 -2.18
C GLY A 61 -13.31 -15.63 -3.35
N PRO A 62 -14.43 -16.17 -3.87
CA PRO A 62 -14.41 -17.18 -4.95
C PRO A 62 -13.69 -16.73 -6.22
N ARG A 63 -13.65 -15.41 -6.48
CA ARG A 63 -12.98 -14.85 -7.67
C ARG A 63 -11.45 -14.80 -7.55
N ALA A 64 -10.94 -14.90 -6.33
CA ALA A 64 -9.51 -14.96 -6.05
C ALA A 64 -8.92 -16.36 -6.30
N ILE A 65 -9.78 -17.38 -6.46
CA ILE A 65 -9.39 -18.75 -6.76
C ILE A 65 -9.36 -18.90 -8.28
N ASP A 66 -8.21 -19.32 -8.81
CA ASP A 66 -8.08 -19.59 -10.23
C ASP A 66 -9.07 -20.69 -10.67
N ARG A 67 -9.71 -20.50 -11.84
CA ARG A 67 -10.70 -21.47 -12.35
C ARG A 67 -10.04 -22.71 -12.95
N ASP A 68 -8.92 -22.48 -13.62
CA ASP A 68 -8.18 -23.53 -14.34
C ASP A 68 -7.16 -24.22 -13.41
N GLN A 69 -6.73 -23.51 -12.39
CA GLN A 69 -5.81 -24.00 -11.35
C GLN A 69 -6.40 -23.75 -9.95
N PRO A 70 -7.36 -24.56 -9.51
CA PRO A 70 -8.10 -24.32 -8.26
C PRO A 70 -7.25 -24.41 -6.99
N ALA A 71 -5.99 -24.86 -7.10
CA ALA A 71 -5.02 -24.83 -6.02
C ALA A 71 -4.47 -23.40 -5.75
N ILE A 72 -4.63 -22.45 -6.68
CA ILE A 72 -4.07 -21.10 -6.60
C ILE A 72 -5.10 -20.12 -6.01
N LEU A 73 -4.66 -19.39 -4.99
CA LEU A 73 -5.38 -18.28 -4.38
C LEU A 73 -4.61 -16.97 -4.60
N ALA A 74 -5.21 -16.04 -5.33
CA ALA A 74 -4.64 -14.72 -5.53
C ALA A 74 -4.99 -13.79 -4.35
N LEU A 75 -3.98 -13.11 -3.82
CA LEU A 75 -4.15 -12.08 -2.81
C LEU A 75 -4.39 -10.71 -3.45
N ALA A 76 -5.14 -9.86 -2.77
CA ALA A 76 -5.39 -8.49 -3.25
C ALA A 76 -4.20 -7.54 -2.99
N VAL A 77 -3.04 -8.06 -2.60
CA VAL A 77 -1.86 -7.29 -2.27
C VAL A 77 -0.59 -8.02 -2.72
N SER A 78 0.34 -7.29 -3.30
CA SER A 78 1.69 -7.74 -3.66
C SER A 78 2.66 -6.55 -3.65
N PRO A 79 3.96 -6.76 -3.40
CA PRO A 79 4.59 -8.02 -3.02
C PRO A 79 4.24 -8.45 -1.60
N VAL A 80 4.21 -9.75 -1.36
CA VAL A 80 4.04 -10.34 -0.03
C VAL A 80 5.40 -10.56 0.60
N ILE A 81 5.59 -10.11 1.83
CA ILE A 81 6.84 -10.28 2.58
C ILE A 81 6.80 -11.61 3.34
N SER A 82 5.69 -11.87 4.02
CA SER A 82 5.50 -13.11 4.78
C SER A 82 4.03 -13.42 4.96
N VAL A 83 3.73 -14.71 5.16
CA VAL A 83 2.39 -15.19 5.51
C VAL A 83 2.40 -15.63 6.97
N THR A 84 1.61 -14.96 7.80
CA THR A 84 1.48 -15.28 9.23
C THR A 84 0.58 -16.48 9.43
N SER A 85 -0.62 -16.49 8.85
CA SER A 85 -1.55 -17.60 8.92
C SER A 85 -2.46 -17.66 7.72
N VAL A 86 -2.93 -18.86 7.39
CA VAL A 86 -3.93 -19.13 6.36
C VAL A 86 -4.96 -20.07 6.98
N HIS A 87 -6.23 -19.73 6.85
CA HIS A 87 -7.32 -20.56 7.35
C HIS A 87 -8.32 -20.82 6.23
N ILE A 88 -8.80 -22.04 6.15
CA ILE A 88 -9.91 -22.44 5.29
C ILE A 88 -11.03 -22.94 6.21
N ASP A 89 -11.99 -22.07 6.46
CA ASP A 89 -13.07 -22.35 7.40
C ASP A 89 -14.42 -21.84 6.88
N PRO A 90 -15.28 -22.74 6.39
CA PRO A 90 -16.63 -22.38 5.97
C PRO A 90 -17.50 -21.79 7.08
N ASP A 91 -17.25 -22.17 8.33
CA ASP A 91 -18.00 -21.73 9.51
C ASP A 91 -17.53 -20.37 10.04
N ARG A 92 -16.35 -19.88 9.57
CA ARG A 92 -15.78 -18.56 9.87
C ARG A 92 -15.40 -18.34 11.33
N VAL A 93 -15.05 -19.37 12.05
CA VAL A 93 -14.54 -19.33 13.42
C VAL A 93 -13.02 -19.16 13.43
N TYR A 94 -12.36 -19.69 12.39
CA TYR A 94 -10.92 -19.63 12.12
C TYR A 94 -10.09 -20.18 13.28
N GLY A 95 -10.47 -21.38 13.74
CA GLY A 95 -9.75 -22.11 14.77
C GLY A 95 -8.40 -22.65 14.27
N SER A 96 -7.59 -23.13 15.18
CA SER A 96 -6.29 -23.74 14.84
C SER A 96 -6.42 -25.02 14.00
N ALA A 97 -7.58 -25.71 14.07
CA ALA A 97 -7.85 -26.89 13.27
C ALA A 97 -8.06 -26.56 11.79
N ASP A 98 -8.43 -25.31 11.46
CA ASP A 98 -8.73 -24.83 10.12
C ASP A 98 -7.51 -24.18 9.47
N GLU A 99 -6.37 -24.14 10.18
CA GLU A 99 -5.15 -23.52 9.70
C GLU A 99 -4.43 -24.42 8.68
N VAL A 100 -4.15 -23.83 7.50
CA VAL A 100 -3.30 -24.44 6.48
C VAL A 100 -1.85 -24.25 6.87
N THR A 101 -1.22 -25.32 7.34
CA THR A 101 0.20 -25.28 7.73
C THR A 101 1.11 -25.01 6.52
N SER A 102 2.31 -24.48 6.80
CA SER A 102 3.29 -24.18 5.74
C SER A 102 3.74 -25.42 4.93
N GLY A 103 3.53 -26.63 5.46
CA GLY A 103 3.84 -27.89 4.78
C GLY A 103 2.92 -28.16 3.57
N TYR A 104 1.72 -27.58 3.56
CA TYR A 104 0.72 -27.82 2.51
C TYR A 104 0.56 -26.65 1.53
N ARG A 105 1.38 -25.60 1.63
CA ARG A 105 1.28 -24.41 0.77
C ARG A 105 2.65 -23.87 0.38
N ASP A 106 2.70 -23.29 -0.81
CA ASP A 106 3.80 -22.49 -1.31
C ASP A 106 3.36 -21.03 -1.51
N LEU A 107 4.31 -20.12 -1.54
CA LEU A 107 4.08 -18.69 -1.71
C LEU A 107 4.85 -18.17 -2.91
N ASP A 108 4.16 -17.64 -3.90
CA ASP A 108 4.76 -16.71 -4.85
C ASP A 108 4.62 -15.28 -4.30
N ALA A 109 5.66 -14.83 -3.63
CA ALA A 109 5.68 -13.55 -2.94
C ALA A 109 5.55 -12.35 -3.88
N ALA A 110 6.14 -12.44 -5.08
CA ALA A 110 6.14 -11.35 -6.05
C ALA A 110 4.76 -11.18 -6.70
N ALA A 111 4.11 -12.29 -7.04
CA ALA A 111 2.78 -12.28 -7.64
C ALA A 111 1.66 -12.14 -6.60
N GLY A 112 1.95 -12.39 -5.30
CA GLY A 112 0.93 -12.42 -4.26
C GLY A 112 0.01 -13.63 -4.38
N LEU A 113 0.57 -14.80 -4.70
CA LEU A 113 -0.17 -16.04 -4.86
C LEU A 113 0.16 -17.02 -3.74
N ILE A 114 -0.86 -17.67 -3.19
CA ILE A 114 -0.70 -18.83 -2.32
C ILE A 114 -1.17 -20.06 -3.09
N ILE A 115 -0.32 -21.08 -3.17
CA ILE A 115 -0.54 -22.28 -3.94
C ILE A 115 -0.63 -23.46 -2.98
N LEU A 116 -1.74 -24.18 -2.98
CA LEU A 116 -1.82 -25.44 -2.27
C LEU A 116 -1.00 -26.49 -3.02
N ARG A 117 -0.22 -27.28 -2.28
CA ARG A 117 0.56 -28.37 -2.85
C ARG A 117 -0.34 -29.53 -3.27
N ASP A 118 0.13 -30.33 -4.21
CA ASP A 118 -0.62 -31.47 -4.74
C ASP A 118 -0.92 -32.54 -3.68
N ASP A 119 -0.11 -32.63 -2.64
CA ASP A 119 -0.29 -33.53 -1.50
C ASP A 119 -1.17 -32.95 -0.39
N SER A 120 -1.67 -31.72 -0.56
CA SER A 120 -2.58 -31.10 0.40
C SER A 120 -3.94 -31.80 0.39
N PRO A 121 -4.46 -32.22 1.55
CA PRO A 121 -5.83 -32.73 1.65
C PRO A 121 -6.89 -31.62 1.55
N LEU A 122 -6.47 -30.35 1.48
CA LEU A 122 -7.31 -29.17 1.57
C LEU A 122 -7.59 -28.61 0.18
N ALA A 123 -8.70 -27.90 0.06
CA ALA A 123 -9.06 -27.11 -1.13
C ALA A 123 -9.58 -25.74 -0.71
N TRP A 124 -9.30 -24.70 -1.50
CA TRP A 124 -9.81 -23.36 -1.22
C TRP A 124 -11.34 -23.36 -1.19
N ALA A 125 -11.91 -22.80 -0.14
CA ALA A 125 -13.34 -22.68 -0.02
C ALA A 125 -13.87 -21.59 -0.96
N ARG A 126 -14.97 -21.91 -1.71
CA ARG A 126 -15.60 -20.98 -2.65
C ARG A 126 -16.68 -20.10 -2.02
N SER A 127 -16.96 -20.26 -0.73
CA SER A 127 -17.90 -19.41 0.00
C SER A 127 -17.24 -18.09 0.43
N LEU A 128 -18.07 -17.04 0.55
CA LEU A 128 -17.57 -15.72 0.97
C LEU A 128 -16.98 -15.79 2.37
N ARG A 129 -15.80 -15.20 2.54
CA ARG A 129 -15.07 -15.12 3.81
C ARG A 129 -14.72 -16.47 4.46
N ALA A 130 -14.73 -17.55 3.70
CA ALA A 130 -14.31 -18.86 4.22
C ALA A 130 -12.79 -19.04 4.21
N ASN A 131 -12.08 -18.25 3.39
CA ASN A 131 -10.62 -18.19 3.43
C ASN A 131 -10.21 -16.91 4.16
N ARG A 132 -9.38 -17.03 5.19
CA ARG A 132 -8.75 -15.91 5.89
C ARG A 132 -7.23 -16.03 5.75
N VAL A 133 -6.60 -14.97 5.31
CA VAL A 133 -5.14 -14.92 5.16
C VAL A 133 -4.61 -13.69 5.89
N ILE A 134 -3.66 -13.88 6.79
CA ILE A 134 -2.95 -12.80 7.47
C ILE A 134 -1.54 -12.76 6.90
N VAL A 135 -1.21 -11.62 6.28
CA VAL A 135 0.08 -11.41 5.60
C VAL A 135 0.72 -10.10 6.00
N SER A 136 2.04 -10.07 5.95
CA SER A 136 2.80 -8.83 5.82
C SER A 136 3.10 -8.62 4.35
N ALA A 137 2.71 -7.49 3.80
CA ALA A 137 2.86 -7.19 2.37
C ALA A 137 3.18 -5.71 2.15
N GLY A 138 3.56 -5.34 0.92
CA GLY A 138 4.08 -4.04 0.55
C GLY A 138 5.60 -4.06 0.43
N TRP A 139 6.19 -2.90 0.22
CA TRP A 139 7.64 -2.81 0.06
C TRP A 139 8.33 -2.54 1.40
N ALA A 140 9.27 -3.40 1.81
CA ALA A 140 10.17 -3.12 2.93
C ALA A 140 11.07 -1.90 2.63
N THR A 141 11.49 -1.78 1.36
CA THR A 141 12.15 -0.60 0.80
C THR A 141 11.48 -0.30 -0.53
N LEU A 142 11.01 0.93 -0.71
CA LEU A 142 10.33 1.33 -1.94
C LEU A 142 11.29 1.26 -3.14
N PRO A 143 10.86 0.74 -4.31
CA PRO A 143 11.64 0.83 -5.53
C PRO A 143 12.01 2.28 -5.84
N GLY A 144 13.25 2.49 -6.35
CA GLY A 144 13.80 3.83 -6.54
C GLY A 144 12.92 4.76 -7.37
N GLU A 145 12.28 4.23 -8.41
CA GLU A 145 11.37 5.00 -9.28
C GLU A 145 10.11 5.45 -8.53
N LEU A 146 9.51 4.57 -7.70
CA LEU A 146 8.37 4.93 -6.88
C LEU A 146 8.76 5.92 -5.78
N ALA A 147 9.92 5.72 -5.14
CA ALA A 147 10.43 6.66 -4.15
C ALA A 147 10.64 8.05 -4.77
N HIS A 148 11.21 8.11 -5.98
CA HIS A 148 11.42 9.35 -6.71
C HIS A 148 10.08 10.02 -7.08
N ALA A 149 9.09 9.25 -7.52
CA ALA A 149 7.75 9.77 -7.81
C ALA A 149 7.08 10.39 -6.57
N VAL A 150 7.19 9.72 -5.40
CA VAL A 150 6.71 10.28 -4.12
C VAL A 150 7.42 11.59 -3.80
N ILE A 151 8.76 11.62 -3.92
CA ILE A 151 9.54 12.82 -3.63
C ILE A 151 9.13 13.99 -4.54
N LEU A 152 9.00 13.76 -5.84
CA LEU A 152 8.59 14.78 -6.79
C LEU A 152 7.18 15.31 -6.49
N GLN A 153 6.24 14.42 -6.15
CA GLN A 153 4.88 14.82 -5.79
C GLN A 153 4.84 15.64 -4.50
N VAL A 154 5.62 15.25 -3.49
CA VAL A 154 5.74 16.03 -2.24
C VAL A 154 6.35 17.39 -2.53
N ALA A 155 7.43 17.46 -3.34
CA ALA A 155 8.05 18.71 -3.74
C ALA A 155 7.07 19.63 -4.46
N HIS A 156 6.24 19.09 -5.36
CA HIS A 156 5.19 19.80 -6.04
C HIS A 156 4.14 20.39 -5.08
N LEU A 157 3.64 19.56 -4.15
CA LEU A 157 2.69 20.02 -3.14
C LEU A 157 3.26 21.11 -2.23
N MET A 158 4.53 21.02 -1.86
CA MET A 158 5.20 22.06 -1.09
C MET A 158 5.31 23.37 -1.86
N ALA A 159 5.67 23.33 -3.15
CA ALA A 159 5.73 24.53 -3.99
C ALA A 159 4.36 25.21 -4.11
N HIS A 160 3.28 24.43 -4.22
CA HIS A 160 1.92 24.96 -4.26
C HIS A 160 1.44 25.48 -2.90
N SER A 161 1.79 24.83 -1.80
CA SER A 161 1.39 25.29 -0.45
C SER A 161 2.01 26.64 -0.08
N THR A 162 3.23 26.92 -0.52
CA THR A 162 3.89 28.22 -0.37
C THR A 162 3.28 29.31 -1.24
N ALA A 163 2.64 28.93 -2.36
CA ALA A 163 1.93 29.86 -3.24
C ALA A 163 0.50 30.17 -2.79
N ALA A 164 -0.18 29.23 -2.14
CA ALA A 164 -1.58 29.35 -1.70
C ALA A 164 -1.86 30.41 -0.63
N GLY A 165 -0.83 31.04 -0.06
CA GLY A 165 -0.97 32.14 0.91
C GLY A 165 -0.50 33.50 0.37
N ARG A 166 -0.06 33.58 -0.88
CA ARG A 166 0.40 34.84 -1.47
C ARG A 166 -0.74 35.46 -2.28
N THR A 167 -1.40 36.45 -1.69
CA THR A 167 -2.04 37.50 -2.47
C THR A 167 -0.96 38.14 -3.35
N SER A 168 -1.22 38.26 -4.65
CA SER A 168 -0.32 38.86 -5.61
C SER A 168 0.22 40.19 -5.11
N THR A 169 1.51 40.26 -4.80
CA THR A 169 2.22 41.51 -4.72
C THR A 169 2.61 41.84 -6.14
N ASP A 170 1.93 42.83 -6.72
CA ASP A 170 2.24 43.41 -8.01
C ASP A 170 3.54 44.19 -7.84
N ASP A 171 4.67 43.63 -8.28
CA ASP A 171 5.94 44.37 -8.44
C ASP A 171 6.18 44.77 -9.91
N GLY A 172 5.12 44.78 -10.72
CA GLY A 172 5.12 45.31 -12.07
C GLY A 172 5.70 44.39 -13.14
N GLN A 173 6.18 43.20 -12.87
CA GLN A 173 6.80 42.33 -13.89
C GLN A 173 6.34 40.87 -13.93
N THR A 174 5.60 40.35 -12.95
CA THR A 174 5.13 38.96 -13.01
C THR A 174 3.75 38.85 -12.36
N ARG A 175 2.70 38.77 -13.17
CA ARG A 175 1.34 38.45 -12.70
C ARG A 175 1.17 36.94 -12.59
N VAL A 176 1.11 36.42 -11.40
CA VAL A 176 0.69 35.04 -11.14
C VAL A 176 -0.74 35.08 -10.64
N ASP A 177 -1.69 34.77 -11.51
CA ASP A 177 -3.08 34.59 -11.12
C ASP A 177 -3.21 33.21 -10.38
N LEU A 178 -3.36 33.27 -9.07
CA LEU A 178 -3.66 32.08 -8.27
C LEU A 178 -5.18 31.84 -8.33
N LEU A 179 -5.57 30.74 -8.96
CA LEU A 179 -6.93 30.22 -8.86
C LEU A 179 -7.21 29.84 -7.41
N SER A 180 -8.18 30.53 -6.77
CA SER A 180 -8.73 30.10 -5.50
C SER A 180 -9.45 28.77 -5.73
N LEU A 181 -8.96 27.69 -5.13
CA LEU A 181 -9.73 26.47 -4.97
C LEU A 181 -10.73 26.72 -3.85
N ASP A 182 -11.97 27.05 -4.21
CA ASP A 182 -13.10 26.95 -3.29
C ASP A 182 -13.32 25.46 -2.98
N LEU A 183 -13.13 25.11 -1.71
CA LEU A 183 -13.45 23.81 -1.11
C LEU A 183 -14.89 23.82 -0.60
#